data_95b251a8bd8a08a5306ab7d82c630ecd
#
_entry.id   95b251a8bd8a08a5306ab7d82c630ecd
#
_cell.length_a   1.000
_cell.length_b   1.000
_cell.length_c   1.000
_cell.angle_alpha   90.00
_cell.angle_beta   90.00
_cell.angle_gamma   90.00
#
_symmetry.space_group_name_H-M   'P 1'
#
loop_
_entity.id
_entity.type
_entity.pdbx_description
1 polymer ?
#
loop_
_entity_poly.entity_id
_entity_poly.type
_entity_poly.pdbx_seq_one_letter_code
_entity_poly.pdbx_strand_id
1 'polypeptide(L)'
;MKQNRILSLVLAGALALNLAACGAPSGSTAASGAVSSEAAASSAASSAAAASSEAAASSAASSAAAASSEAAEAAYPLTLTDQAGREVALEAEPETLVSGYYISTSLLIALGLEDQLVGIEAKADSRPIYARSAPQLLDLPSVGTAKEFDLEGCLALEPDLVILPLKLQDSADTLAEMGVPALVVNPEDQDLLNEAVTLIGEATNTSDRAAALLDFAAGQEERLAQALEGAETPSVYLAGNSDFLSTAGDAMYQADMIRMAGGVNAAAGITDTYWATVSYEQVLAWDPDYIVLASDASYTVDDVLNDPSLAGCKAVENGSVVQIPGDAEAWDSPVPSGILGSVWLASVLHPEECPAEEAQAVINEFYETFYGFTYSEN
;
A
#
# COMPACT_ATOMS: atom_id res chain seq x y z
N MET A 1 -32.30 48.09 -2.06
CA MET A 1 -33.69 48.17 -1.55
C MET A 1 -34.30 46.79 -1.56
N LYS A 2 -34.89 46.46 -0.44
CA LYS A 2 -35.66 45.26 -0.03
C LYS A 2 -34.88 44.06 0.47
N GLN A 3 -34.75 44.07 1.78
CA GLN A 3 -34.65 42.95 2.71
C GLN A 3 -35.88 42.02 2.57
N ASN A 4 -35.66 40.72 2.79
CA ASN A 4 -36.66 39.88 3.45
C ASN A 4 -35.97 38.90 4.39
N ARG A 5 -36.16 39.10 5.68
CA ARG A 5 -36.02 38.19 6.81
C ARG A 5 -37.25 37.30 6.84
N ILE A 6 -37.13 36.09 7.37
CA ILE A 6 -38.14 35.24 8.05
C ILE A 6 -37.48 33.85 8.14
N LEU A 7 -37.48 33.07 9.15
CA LEU A 7 -37.89 33.07 10.56
C LEU A 7 -37.45 31.68 11.12
N SER A 8 -36.92 31.70 12.31
CA SER A 8 -36.53 30.53 13.11
C SER A 8 -37.71 29.62 13.41
N LEU A 9 -37.50 28.32 13.47
CA LEU A 9 -38.32 27.42 14.29
C LEU A 9 -37.43 26.45 15.04
N VAL A 10 -37.33 26.68 16.35
CA VAL A 10 -36.84 25.79 17.39
C VAL A 10 -37.92 24.77 17.67
N LEU A 11 -37.62 23.50 17.70
CA LEU A 11 -38.45 22.50 18.38
C LEU A 11 -37.58 21.63 19.27
N ALA A 12 -37.68 21.95 20.56
CA ALA A 12 -37.17 21.13 21.66
C ALA A 12 -38.19 20.00 21.95
N GLY A 13 -37.70 18.79 22.14
CA GLY A 13 -38.49 17.67 22.62
C GLY A 13 -37.64 16.80 23.54
N ALA A 14 -37.80 17.04 24.84
CA ALA A 14 -37.25 16.23 25.91
C ALA A 14 -38.25 15.11 26.30
N LEU A 15 -37.74 14.11 26.96
CA LEU A 15 -38.35 13.09 27.82
C LEU A 15 -38.04 11.65 27.35
N ALA A 16 -37.72 10.68 28.19
CA ALA A 16 -37.59 10.55 29.65
C ALA A 16 -36.74 9.31 29.98
N LEU A 17 -36.15 9.34 31.15
CA LEU A 17 -35.55 8.23 31.88
C LEU A 17 -36.54 7.09 32.12
N ASN A 18 -36.02 5.86 32.10
CA ASN A 18 -36.52 4.80 32.99
C ASN A 18 -35.37 3.98 33.55
N LEU A 19 -35.13 4.18 34.83
CA LEU A 19 -34.43 3.28 35.73
C LEU A 19 -35.34 2.13 36.13
N ALA A 20 -34.85 0.90 36.11
CA ALA A 20 -35.31 -0.14 37.04
C ALA A 20 -34.14 -1.03 37.42
N ALA A 21 -33.91 -1.04 38.70
CA ALA A 21 -32.86 -1.74 39.43
C ALA A 21 -33.39 -3.12 39.94
N CYS A 22 -32.47 -3.86 40.58
CA CYS A 22 -32.59 -5.06 41.40
C CYS A 22 -32.40 -6.39 40.64
N GLY A 23 -31.59 -7.34 41.11
CA GLY A 23 -30.93 -7.61 42.34
C GLY A 23 -30.01 -8.83 42.22
N ALA A 24 -28.99 -8.89 43.02
CA ALA A 24 -28.25 -10.10 43.36
C ALA A 24 -28.98 -10.84 44.52
N PRO A 25 -28.70 -12.09 44.85
CA PRO A 25 -27.49 -12.41 45.60
C PRO A 25 -26.88 -13.84 45.42
N SER A 26 -25.56 -13.89 45.66
CA SER A 26 -24.79 -14.75 46.57
C SER A 26 -25.00 -16.30 46.66
N GLY A 27 -23.81 -16.94 46.72
CA GLY A 27 -23.60 -18.26 47.31
C GLY A 27 -22.41 -18.96 46.66
N SER A 28 -21.17 -18.80 47.12
CA SER A 28 -20.45 -19.48 48.20
C SER A 28 -20.27 -21.01 48.00
N THR A 29 -19.03 -21.40 47.89
CA THR A 29 -18.08 -22.26 48.64
C THR A 29 -17.31 -23.17 47.70
N ALA A 30 -16.02 -23.01 47.60
CA ALA A 30 -14.91 -23.62 48.38
C ALA A 30 -14.65 -25.11 48.14
N ALA A 31 -13.41 -25.35 47.84
CA ALA A 31 -12.44 -26.39 48.28
C ALA A 31 -11.81 -27.14 47.10
N SER A 32 -10.53 -26.90 46.87
CA SER A 32 -9.38 -27.58 47.46
C SER A 32 -9.11 -28.99 46.92
N GLY A 33 -7.95 -29.17 46.36
CA GLY A 33 -7.40 -30.47 45.99
C GLY A 33 -6.09 -30.34 45.18
N ALA A 34 -5.00 -30.06 45.87
CA ALA A 34 -3.66 -30.30 45.36
C ALA A 34 -3.33 -31.77 45.50
N VAL A 35 -2.62 -32.36 44.55
CA VAL A 35 -1.57 -33.34 44.86
C VAL A 35 -0.55 -33.39 43.71
N SER A 36 0.70 -33.35 44.12
CA SER A 36 1.95 -33.53 43.42
C SER A 36 2.20 -34.97 42.97
N SER A 37 3.13 -35.11 42.05
CA SER A 37 4.41 -35.86 42.10
C SER A 37 4.79 -36.40 40.75
N GLU A 38 5.96 -35.96 40.32
CA GLU A 38 7.27 -36.64 40.24
C GLU A 38 7.42 -37.69 39.12
N ALA A 39 8.26 -37.31 38.25
CA ALA A 39 9.57 -37.82 37.87
C ALA A 39 9.68 -39.30 37.45
N ALA A 40 10.26 -39.54 36.32
CA ALA A 40 11.45 -40.40 36.17
C ALA A 40 12.04 -40.30 34.75
N ALA A 41 13.34 -40.08 34.75
CA ALA A 41 14.27 -40.15 33.62
C ALA A 41 14.64 -41.61 33.30
N SER A 42 15.03 -41.88 32.07
CA SER A 42 16.03 -42.90 31.70
C SER A 42 16.39 -42.76 30.23
N SER A 43 17.47 -42.23 29.78
CA SER A 43 18.83 -42.62 29.43
C SER A 43 19.03 -44.04 28.81
N ALA A 44 19.61 -44.01 27.62
CA ALA A 44 20.70 -44.83 27.06
C ALA A 44 20.72 -44.66 25.54
N ALA A 45 21.64 -44.07 24.85
CA ALA A 45 23.08 -44.30 24.65
C ALA A 45 23.37 -45.50 23.73
N SER A 46 24.21 -45.19 22.77
CA SER A 46 25.12 -46.07 22.02
C SER A 46 24.63 -46.54 20.66
N SER A 47 25.39 -46.57 19.55
CA SER A 47 26.83 -46.33 19.33
C SER A 47 27.09 -46.29 17.80
N ALA A 48 28.20 -45.75 17.45
CA ALA A 48 28.85 -45.53 16.18
C ALA A 48 29.00 -46.75 15.26
N ALA A 49 29.08 -46.52 13.96
CA ALA A 49 30.06 -47.13 13.09
C ALA A 49 30.33 -46.23 11.88
N ALA A 50 31.60 -45.90 11.74
CA ALA A 50 32.18 -45.23 10.61
C ALA A 50 32.52 -46.26 9.51
N ALA A 51 32.39 -45.87 8.25
CA ALA A 51 33.20 -46.41 7.15
C ALA A 51 33.37 -45.35 6.06
N SER A 52 34.61 -45.02 5.86
CA SER A 52 35.16 -44.19 4.77
C SER A 52 35.23 -44.97 3.47
N SER A 53 35.03 -44.32 2.33
CA SER A 53 35.89 -44.55 1.17
C SER A 53 35.84 -43.43 0.15
N GLU A 54 36.99 -43.16 -0.39
CA GLU A 54 37.52 -42.10 -1.21
C GLU A 54 36.92 -41.90 -2.60
N ALA A 55 36.96 -40.63 -2.99
CA ALA A 55 37.47 -40.05 -4.24
C ALA A 55 37.04 -40.62 -5.61
N ALA A 56 36.36 -39.75 -6.36
CA ALA A 56 36.72 -39.54 -7.78
C ALA A 56 36.30 -38.11 -8.21
N ALA A 57 37.29 -37.31 -8.47
CA ALA A 57 37.13 -36.02 -9.14
C ALA A 57 36.72 -36.25 -10.61
N SER A 58 35.64 -35.64 -11.04
CA SER A 58 35.36 -35.43 -12.46
C SER A 58 34.93 -34.01 -12.65
N SER A 59 35.82 -33.23 -13.25
CA SER A 59 35.58 -31.91 -13.77
C SER A 59 34.56 -31.98 -14.92
N ALA A 60 33.36 -31.46 -14.68
CA ALA A 60 32.45 -31.11 -15.76
C ALA A 60 32.29 -29.61 -15.75
N ALA A 61 32.79 -28.95 -16.77
CA ALA A 61 32.54 -27.57 -17.07
C ALA A 61 31.02 -27.38 -17.25
N SER A 62 30.42 -26.66 -16.32
CA SER A 62 29.05 -26.17 -16.45
C SER A 62 29.08 -24.96 -17.36
N SER A 63 28.67 -25.15 -18.61
CA SER A 63 28.25 -24.06 -19.46
C SER A 63 26.95 -23.51 -18.83
N ALA A 64 27.02 -22.29 -18.31
CA ALA A 64 25.82 -21.52 -18.00
C ALA A 64 25.10 -21.27 -19.33
N ALA A 65 24.10 -22.07 -19.61
CA ALA A 65 23.08 -21.71 -20.56
C ALA A 65 22.24 -20.63 -19.85
N ALA A 66 22.38 -19.39 -20.31
CA ALA A 66 21.37 -18.38 -20.09
C ALA A 66 20.08 -18.92 -20.69
N ALA A 67 19.19 -19.40 -19.85
CA ALA A 67 17.81 -19.61 -20.23
C ALA A 67 17.21 -18.19 -20.35
N SER A 68 17.14 -17.69 -21.59
CA SER A 68 16.14 -16.70 -21.93
C SER A 68 14.81 -17.41 -21.72
N SER A 69 14.09 -17.08 -20.64
CA SER A 69 12.69 -17.39 -20.55
C SER A 69 12.00 -16.52 -21.60
N GLU A 70 11.67 -17.10 -22.75
CA GLU A 70 10.59 -16.56 -23.56
C GLU A 70 9.37 -16.67 -22.64
N ALA A 71 8.86 -15.53 -22.18
CA ALA A 71 7.58 -15.51 -21.51
C ALA A 71 6.55 -16.10 -22.44
N ALA A 72 5.81 -17.07 -21.94
CA ALA A 72 4.70 -17.63 -22.69
C ALA A 72 3.64 -16.54 -22.82
N GLU A 73 3.35 -16.09 -24.05
CA GLU A 73 2.18 -15.26 -24.33
C GLU A 73 0.95 -15.88 -23.65
N ALA A 74 0.17 -15.05 -22.93
CA ALA A 74 -1.02 -15.54 -22.27
C ALA A 74 -1.96 -16.22 -23.26
N ALA A 75 -2.33 -17.46 -23.00
CA ALA A 75 -3.20 -18.23 -23.90
C ALA A 75 -4.66 -17.93 -23.54
N TYR A 76 -5.34 -17.14 -24.35
CA TYR A 76 -6.79 -16.93 -24.23
C TYR A 76 -7.57 -18.12 -24.88
N PRO A 77 -8.77 -18.51 -24.34
CA PRO A 77 -9.43 -17.89 -23.20
C PRO A 77 -8.72 -18.12 -21.88
N LEU A 78 -8.75 -17.11 -21.01
CA LEU A 78 -8.11 -17.10 -19.70
C LEU A 78 -9.16 -16.93 -18.61
N THR A 79 -9.01 -17.64 -17.47
CA THR A 79 -9.85 -17.44 -16.29
C THR A 79 -8.94 -17.09 -15.12
N LEU A 80 -9.19 -15.95 -14.50
CA LEU A 80 -8.44 -15.42 -13.36
C LEU A 80 -9.35 -15.34 -12.13
N THR A 81 -8.75 -15.44 -10.95
CA THR A 81 -9.43 -15.12 -9.69
C THR A 81 -8.97 -13.73 -9.26
N ASP A 82 -9.90 -12.79 -9.13
CA ASP A 82 -9.60 -11.44 -8.69
C ASP A 82 -9.45 -11.31 -7.16
N GLN A 83 -9.06 -10.15 -6.66
CA GLN A 83 -8.84 -9.93 -5.23
C GLN A 83 -10.13 -9.82 -4.40
N ALA A 84 -11.31 -9.88 -5.04
CA ALA A 84 -12.59 -10.12 -4.38
C ALA A 84 -12.97 -11.61 -4.33
N GLY A 85 -12.12 -12.51 -4.86
CA GLY A 85 -12.37 -13.95 -4.94
C GLY A 85 -13.33 -14.34 -6.07
N ARG A 86 -13.53 -13.47 -7.08
CA ARG A 86 -14.43 -13.70 -8.21
C ARG A 86 -13.65 -14.37 -9.36
N GLU A 87 -14.27 -15.29 -10.07
CA GLU A 87 -13.73 -15.82 -11.33
C GLU A 87 -14.09 -14.87 -12.47
N VAL A 88 -13.07 -14.39 -13.19
CA VAL A 88 -13.20 -13.49 -14.34
C VAL A 88 -12.66 -14.21 -15.57
N ALA A 89 -13.52 -14.43 -16.57
CA ALA A 89 -13.16 -15.05 -17.82
C ALA A 89 -12.91 -14.01 -18.90
N LEU A 90 -11.79 -14.13 -19.59
CA LEU A 90 -11.40 -13.31 -20.74
C LEU A 90 -11.31 -14.23 -21.96
N GLU A 91 -12.18 -14.01 -22.93
CA GLU A 91 -12.23 -14.83 -24.16
C GLU A 91 -11.10 -14.50 -25.14
N ALA A 92 -10.57 -13.29 -25.07
CA ALA A 92 -9.46 -12.78 -25.88
C ALA A 92 -8.64 -11.78 -25.08
N GLU A 93 -7.46 -11.42 -25.56
CA GLU A 93 -6.68 -10.30 -25.04
C GLU A 93 -7.49 -9.02 -25.12
N PRO A 94 -7.64 -8.25 -24.01
CA PRO A 94 -8.37 -7.01 -24.03
C PRO A 94 -7.59 -5.93 -24.81
N GLU A 95 -8.23 -5.28 -25.77
CA GLU A 95 -7.66 -4.18 -26.54
C GLU A 95 -8.09 -2.82 -26.00
N THR A 96 -9.22 -2.76 -25.29
CA THR A 96 -9.79 -1.52 -24.71
C THR A 96 -10.03 -1.68 -23.21
N LEU A 97 -9.45 -0.77 -22.43
CA LEU A 97 -9.44 -0.83 -20.97
C LEU A 97 -10.18 0.38 -20.38
N VAL A 98 -10.89 0.14 -19.28
CA VAL A 98 -11.40 1.20 -18.42
C VAL A 98 -10.85 0.99 -16.99
N SER A 99 -10.31 2.06 -16.41
CA SER A 99 -9.89 2.07 -15.02
C SER A 99 -10.79 3.00 -14.18
N GLY A 100 -11.43 2.44 -13.15
CA GLY A 100 -12.23 3.20 -12.18
C GLY A 100 -11.47 3.50 -10.88
N TYR A 101 -10.13 3.36 -10.89
CA TYR A 101 -9.31 3.49 -9.69
C TYR A 101 -7.91 4.02 -10.03
N TYR A 102 -7.49 5.09 -9.36
CA TYR A 102 -6.22 5.76 -9.66
C TYR A 102 -4.98 4.85 -9.52
N ILE A 103 -4.99 3.89 -8.59
CA ILE A 103 -3.90 2.93 -8.45
C ILE A 103 -3.83 2.03 -9.68
N SER A 104 -4.98 1.55 -10.18
CA SER A 104 -5.04 0.76 -11.40
C SER A 104 -4.62 1.57 -12.62
N THR A 105 -5.02 2.84 -12.71
CA THR A 105 -4.61 3.72 -13.82
C THR A 105 -3.09 3.92 -13.82
N SER A 106 -2.49 4.21 -12.66
CA SER A 106 -1.04 4.33 -12.53
C SER A 106 -0.33 3.01 -12.90
N LEU A 107 -0.88 1.88 -12.47
CA LEU A 107 -0.33 0.56 -12.79
C LEU A 107 -0.41 0.26 -14.30
N LEU A 108 -1.52 0.59 -14.96
CA LEU A 108 -1.66 0.43 -16.40
C LEU A 108 -0.67 1.29 -17.19
N ILE A 109 -0.37 2.51 -16.73
CA ILE A 109 0.71 3.32 -17.29
C ILE A 109 2.07 2.62 -17.09
N ALA A 110 2.37 2.15 -15.89
CA ALA A 110 3.63 1.45 -15.60
C ALA A 110 3.81 0.18 -16.45
N LEU A 111 2.70 -0.48 -16.81
CA LEU A 111 2.69 -1.64 -17.70
C LEU A 111 2.73 -1.29 -19.20
N GLY A 112 2.68 0.01 -19.57
CA GLY A 112 2.73 0.47 -20.97
C GLY A 112 1.39 0.30 -21.70
N LEU A 113 0.27 0.39 -20.98
CA LEU A 113 -1.09 0.17 -21.48
C LEU A 113 -1.91 1.48 -21.57
N GLU A 114 -1.26 2.63 -21.42
CA GLU A 114 -1.93 3.94 -21.43
C GLU A 114 -2.69 4.23 -22.73
N ASP A 115 -2.22 3.71 -23.84
CA ASP A 115 -2.89 3.89 -25.17
C ASP A 115 -4.12 2.99 -25.35
N GLN A 116 -4.31 1.97 -24.49
CA GLN A 116 -5.48 1.09 -24.50
C GLN A 116 -6.61 1.63 -23.61
N LEU A 117 -6.33 2.62 -22.77
CA LEU A 117 -7.33 3.25 -21.92
C LEU A 117 -8.32 4.07 -22.74
N VAL A 118 -9.62 3.77 -22.58
CA VAL A 118 -10.75 4.50 -23.21
C VAL A 118 -11.58 5.28 -22.19
N GLY A 119 -11.35 5.07 -20.90
CA GLY A 119 -11.99 5.78 -19.80
C GLY A 119 -11.26 5.56 -18.48
N ILE A 120 -11.23 6.58 -17.64
CA ILE A 120 -10.52 6.57 -16.35
C ILE A 120 -11.36 7.14 -15.22
N GLU A 121 -10.88 7.00 -14.00
CA GLU A 121 -11.52 7.59 -12.81
C GLU A 121 -11.59 9.12 -12.88
N ALA A 122 -12.48 9.70 -12.08
CA ALA A 122 -12.63 11.15 -11.97
C ALA A 122 -11.41 11.81 -11.31
N LYS A 123 -11.18 13.09 -11.60
CA LYS A 123 -10.11 13.93 -11.07
C LYS A 123 -8.71 13.54 -11.59
N ALA A 124 -8.62 13.04 -12.79
CA ALA A 124 -7.36 12.73 -13.46
C ALA A 124 -6.40 13.94 -13.51
N ASP A 125 -6.93 15.16 -13.63
CA ASP A 125 -6.20 16.43 -13.61
C ASP A 125 -5.50 16.72 -12.25
N SER A 126 -5.91 16.05 -11.18
CA SER A 126 -5.25 16.14 -9.88
C SER A 126 -4.10 15.13 -9.71
N ARG A 127 -3.76 14.35 -10.74
CA ARG A 127 -2.71 13.34 -10.73
C ARG A 127 -1.52 13.78 -11.60
N PRO A 128 -0.44 14.36 -11.02
CA PRO A 128 0.68 14.86 -11.79
C PRO A 128 1.35 13.80 -12.68
N ILE A 129 1.35 12.54 -12.25
CA ILE A 129 1.94 11.42 -12.99
C ILE A 129 1.30 11.25 -14.37
N TYR A 130 -0.03 11.46 -14.51
CA TYR A 130 -0.71 11.34 -15.80
C TYR A 130 -0.22 12.42 -16.79
N ALA A 131 -0.11 13.66 -16.33
CA ALA A 131 0.39 14.75 -17.16
C ALA A 131 1.85 14.56 -17.60
N ARG A 132 2.68 13.90 -16.76
CA ARG A 132 4.10 13.66 -17.03
C ARG A 132 4.34 12.47 -17.96
N SER A 133 3.58 11.40 -17.79
CA SER A 133 3.80 10.11 -18.46
C SER A 133 2.82 9.84 -19.59
N ALA A 134 1.55 10.16 -19.42
CA ALA A 134 0.46 9.81 -20.33
C ALA A 134 -0.56 10.96 -20.46
N PRO A 135 -0.16 12.14 -20.97
CA PRO A 135 -1.02 13.33 -20.98
C PRO A 135 -2.33 13.16 -21.77
N GLN A 136 -2.39 12.20 -22.71
CA GLN A 136 -3.61 11.85 -23.46
C GLN A 136 -4.74 11.35 -22.54
N LEU A 137 -4.42 10.82 -21.35
CA LEU A 137 -5.42 10.35 -20.40
C LEU A 137 -6.29 11.48 -19.86
N LEU A 138 -5.78 12.72 -19.82
CA LEU A 138 -6.52 13.87 -19.32
C LEU A 138 -7.71 14.26 -20.21
N ASP A 139 -7.72 13.81 -21.45
CA ASP A 139 -8.82 14.04 -22.42
C ASP A 139 -9.83 12.89 -22.45
N LEU A 140 -9.60 11.80 -21.70
CA LEU A 140 -10.49 10.64 -21.68
C LEU A 140 -11.77 10.90 -20.88
N PRO A 141 -12.88 10.23 -21.24
CA PRO A 141 -14.10 10.24 -20.45
C PRO A 141 -13.86 9.73 -19.03
N SER A 142 -14.47 10.40 -18.04
CA SER A 142 -14.45 9.93 -16.66
C SER A 142 -15.57 8.93 -16.41
N VAL A 143 -15.25 7.81 -15.76
CA VAL A 143 -16.22 6.81 -15.28
C VAL A 143 -16.60 7.03 -13.80
N GLY A 144 -16.35 8.22 -13.26
CA GLY A 144 -16.75 8.60 -11.91
C GLY A 144 -15.71 8.24 -10.83
N THR A 145 -16.18 8.04 -9.63
CA THR A 145 -15.34 7.77 -8.44
C THR A 145 -15.74 6.44 -7.77
N ALA A 146 -14.94 5.95 -6.84
CA ALA A 146 -15.29 4.79 -6.00
C ALA A 146 -16.55 5.00 -5.12
N LYS A 147 -17.13 6.20 -5.08
CA LYS A 147 -18.39 6.49 -4.37
C LYS A 147 -19.56 6.71 -5.34
N GLU A 148 -19.27 7.18 -6.54
CA GLU A 148 -20.27 7.54 -7.58
C GLU A 148 -19.72 7.06 -8.92
N PHE A 149 -19.75 5.74 -9.13
CA PHE A 149 -19.31 5.12 -10.39
C PHE A 149 -20.38 5.29 -11.46
N ASP A 150 -19.97 5.76 -12.64
CA ASP A 150 -20.84 5.92 -13.80
C ASP A 150 -20.86 4.63 -14.63
N LEU A 151 -21.72 3.69 -14.23
CA LEU A 151 -21.87 2.41 -14.90
C LEU A 151 -22.35 2.57 -16.36
N GLU A 152 -23.29 3.49 -16.62
CA GLU A 152 -23.82 3.73 -17.98
C GLU A 152 -22.75 4.36 -18.87
N GLY A 153 -22.02 5.34 -18.36
CA GLY A 153 -20.88 5.93 -19.05
C GLY A 153 -19.79 4.92 -19.36
N CYS A 154 -19.46 4.04 -18.41
CA CYS A 154 -18.49 2.96 -18.60
C CYS A 154 -18.93 2.00 -19.72
N LEU A 155 -20.17 1.53 -19.70
CA LEU A 155 -20.72 0.63 -20.73
C LEU A 155 -20.75 1.27 -22.12
N ALA A 156 -20.98 2.59 -22.20
CA ALA A 156 -21.02 3.31 -23.47
C ALA A 156 -19.64 3.40 -24.15
N LEU A 157 -18.55 3.12 -23.43
CA LEU A 157 -17.18 3.04 -23.95
C LEU A 157 -16.86 1.67 -24.57
N GLU A 158 -17.74 0.69 -24.40
CA GLU A 158 -17.60 -0.68 -24.91
C GLU A 158 -16.23 -1.31 -24.56
N PRO A 159 -15.78 -1.30 -23.26
CA PRO A 159 -14.49 -1.82 -22.89
C PRO A 159 -14.46 -3.35 -22.94
N ASP A 160 -13.29 -3.92 -23.30
CA ASP A 160 -13.03 -5.36 -23.23
C ASP A 160 -12.74 -5.80 -21.79
N LEU A 161 -12.19 -4.89 -20.96
CA LEU A 161 -11.90 -5.14 -19.55
C LEU A 161 -12.05 -3.85 -18.72
N VAL A 162 -12.69 -3.96 -17.57
CA VAL A 162 -12.80 -2.90 -16.57
C VAL A 162 -12.02 -3.28 -15.30
N ILE A 163 -11.26 -2.36 -14.73
CA ILE A 163 -10.52 -2.58 -13.46
C ILE A 163 -11.07 -1.63 -12.39
N LEU A 164 -11.54 -2.20 -11.29
CA LEU A 164 -12.24 -1.49 -10.23
C LEU A 164 -11.64 -1.79 -8.84
N PRO A 165 -11.74 -0.84 -7.89
CA PRO A 165 -11.36 -1.13 -6.49
C PRO A 165 -12.41 -2.03 -5.82
N LEU A 166 -12.02 -2.75 -4.76
CA LEU A 166 -12.91 -3.62 -3.97
C LEU A 166 -14.23 -2.94 -3.57
N LYS A 167 -14.19 -1.64 -3.33
CA LYS A 167 -15.38 -0.85 -2.98
C LYS A 167 -16.46 -0.82 -4.06
N LEU A 168 -16.10 -1.12 -5.31
CA LEU A 168 -17.00 -1.18 -6.47
C LEU A 168 -17.30 -2.61 -6.91
N GLN A 169 -17.13 -3.61 -6.04
CA GLN A 169 -17.42 -5.01 -6.36
C GLN A 169 -18.84 -5.22 -6.90
N ASP A 170 -19.86 -4.58 -6.32
CA ASP A 170 -21.25 -4.68 -6.82
C ASP A 170 -21.38 -4.15 -8.27
N SER A 171 -20.59 -3.12 -8.64
CA SER A 171 -20.55 -2.60 -10.00
C SER A 171 -19.84 -3.59 -10.94
N ALA A 172 -18.77 -4.23 -10.46
CA ALA A 172 -18.07 -5.26 -11.23
C ALA A 172 -18.96 -6.49 -11.49
N ASP A 173 -19.79 -6.89 -10.51
CA ASP A 173 -20.77 -7.96 -10.69
C ASP A 173 -21.82 -7.58 -11.73
N THR A 174 -22.31 -6.33 -11.68
CA THR A 174 -23.28 -5.82 -12.67
C THR A 174 -22.68 -5.78 -14.09
N LEU A 175 -21.42 -5.34 -14.25
CA LEU A 175 -20.72 -5.36 -15.53
C LEU A 175 -20.62 -6.78 -16.09
N ALA A 176 -20.23 -7.75 -15.24
CA ALA A 176 -20.13 -9.15 -15.61
C ALA A 176 -21.49 -9.74 -16.05
N GLU A 177 -22.61 -9.41 -15.36
CA GLU A 177 -23.98 -9.79 -15.78
C GLU A 177 -24.35 -9.20 -17.15
N MET A 178 -23.78 -8.06 -17.49
CA MET A 178 -23.98 -7.40 -18.79
C MET A 178 -23.01 -7.88 -19.88
N GLY A 179 -22.12 -8.81 -19.54
CA GLY A 179 -21.16 -9.42 -20.46
C GLY A 179 -19.84 -8.65 -20.62
N VAL A 180 -19.55 -7.70 -19.74
CA VAL A 180 -18.29 -6.95 -19.70
C VAL A 180 -17.42 -7.51 -18.57
N PRO A 181 -16.26 -8.10 -18.86
CA PRO A 181 -15.32 -8.57 -17.83
C PRO A 181 -14.86 -7.42 -16.93
N ALA A 182 -14.84 -7.66 -15.63
CA ALA A 182 -14.36 -6.68 -14.66
C ALA A 182 -13.50 -7.35 -13.59
N LEU A 183 -12.27 -6.88 -13.42
CA LEU A 183 -11.36 -7.26 -12.33
C LEU A 183 -11.51 -6.33 -11.14
N VAL A 184 -11.59 -6.91 -9.96
CA VAL A 184 -11.57 -6.16 -8.70
C VAL A 184 -10.18 -6.29 -8.07
N VAL A 185 -9.58 -5.14 -7.71
CA VAL A 185 -8.28 -5.08 -7.03
C VAL A 185 -8.40 -4.42 -5.67
N ASN A 186 -7.55 -4.84 -4.74
CA ASN A 186 -7.55 -4.37 -3.35
C ASN A 186 -6.12 -4.21 -2.80
N PRO A 187 -5.27 -3.35 -3.36
CA PRO A 187 -3.88 -3.17 -2.96
C PRO A 187 -3.76 -2.37 -1.65
N GLU A 188 -4.15 -2.94 -0.51
CA GLU A 188 -4.13 -2.24 0.79
C GLU A 188 -2.77 -2.36 1.51
N ASP A 189 -1.97 -3.37 1.17
CA ASP A 189 -0.61 -3.60 1.65
C ASP A 189 0.32 -3.98 0.49
N GLN A 190 1.60 -4.23 0.77
CA GLN A 190 2.59 -4.54 -0.26
C GLN A 190 2.33 -5.87 -0.96
N ASP A 191 1.91 -6.88 -0.23
CA ASP A 191 1.63 -8.21 -0.80
C ASP A 191 0.42 -8.14 -1.75
N LEU A 192 -0.64 -7.47 -1.33
CA LEU A 192 -1.84 -7.25 -2.15
C LEU A 192 -1.55 -6.36 -3.38
N LEU A 193 -0.63 -5.40 -3.27
CA LEU A 193 -0.16 -4.63 -4.43
C LEU A 193 0.56 -5.54 -5.43
N ASN A 194 1.47 -6.39 -4.96
CA ASN A 194 2.21 -7.32 -5.81
C ASN A 194 1.28 -8.33 -6.51
N GLU A 195 0.25 -8.81 -5.80
CA GLU A 195 -0.81 -9.63 -6.40
C GLU A 195 -1.59 -8.88 -7.48
N ALA A 196 -1.95 -7.60 -7.24
CA ALA A 196 -2.66 -6.78 -8.23
C ALA A 196 -1.81 -6.54 -9.49
N VAL A 197 -0.50 -6.29 -9.33
CA VAL A 197 0.45 -6.17 -10.45
C VAL A 197 0.47 -7.44 -11.29
N THR A 198 0.59 -8.59 -10.64
CA THR A 198 0.59 -9.90 -11.31
C THR A 198 -0.74 -10.15 -12.03
N LEU A 199 -1.86 -9.96 -11.35
CA LEU A 199 -3.20 -10.18 -11.86
C LEU A 199 -3.48 -9.33 -13.12
N ILE A 200 -3.15 -8.04 -13.08
CA ILE A 200 -3.35 -7.14 -14.23
C ILE A 200 -2.39 -7.53 -15.37
N GLY A 201 -1.13 -7.84 -15.05
CA GLY A 201 -0.16 -8.30 -16.05
C GLY A 201 -0.61 -9.56 -16.79
N GLU A 202 -1.16 -10.55 -16.09
CA GLU A 202 -1.74 -11.76 -16.67
C GLU A 202 -2.98 -11.45 -17.53
N ALA A 203 -3.88 -10.59 -17.01
CA ALA A 203 -5.11 -10.23 -17.70
C ALA A 203 -4.90 -9.43 -18.99
N THR A 204 -3.77 -8.76 -19.14
CA THR A 204 -3.47 -7.84 -20.25
C THR A 204 -2.29 -8.28 -21.10
N ASN A 205 -1.80 -9.52 -20.92
CA ASN A 205 -0.65 -10.07 -21.64
C ASN A 205 0.64 -9.23 -21.48
N THR A 206 0.80 -8.57 -20.30
CA THR A 206 1.98 -7.77 -19.96
C THR A 206 2.78 -8.36 -18.78
N SER A 207 2.74 -9.67 -18.61
CA SER A 207 3.37 -10.38 -17.49
C SER A 207 4.87 -10.13 -17.38
N ASP A 208 5.60 -9.97 -18.50
CA ASP A 208 7.03 -9.63 -18.49
C ASP A 208 7.28 -8.25 -17.86
N ARG A 209 6.46 -7.27 -18.20
CA ARG A 209 6.61 -5.93 -17.66
C ARG A 209 6.15 -5.86 -16.19
N ALA A 210 5.11 -6.62 -15.84
CA ALA A 210 4.70 -6.82 -14.46
C ALA A 210 5.82 -7.47 -13.63
N ALA A 211 6.46 -8.52 -14.13
CA ALA A 211 7.61 -9.14 -13.49
C ALA A 211 8.78 -8.17 -13.32
N ALA A 212 9.10 -7.36 -14.33
CA ALA A 212 10.17 -6.37 -14.24
C ALA A 212 9.88 -5.31 -13.16
N LEU A 213 8.60 -4.88 -12.99
CA LEU A 213 8.18 -3.96 -11.94
C LEU A 213 8.34 -4.59 -10.55
N LEU A 214 7.91 -5.85 -10.39
CA LEU A 214 8.05 -6.59 -9.14
C LEU A 214 9.51 -6.88 -8.80
N ASP A 215 10.33 -7.26 -9.79
CA ASP A 215 11.76 -7.49 -9.63
C ASP A 215 12.50 -6.22 -9.22
N PHE A 216 12.10 -5.05 -9.76
CA PHE A 216 12.65 -3.76 -9.34
C PHE A 216 12.34 -3.50 -7.87
N ALA A 217 11.08 -3.65 -7.43
CA ALA A 217 10.67 -3.45 -6.05
C ALA A 217 11.41 -4.40 -5.10
N ALA A 218 11.43 -5.70 -5.40
CA ALA A 218 12.14 -6.71 -4.61
C ALA A 218 13.65 -6.45 -4.53
N GLY A 219 14.25 -5.99 -5.64
CA GLY A 219 15.67 -5.58 -5.66
C GLY A 219 15.96 -4.40 -4.74
N GLN A 220 15.04 -3.43 -4.62
CA GLN A 220 15.20 -2.31 -3.68
C GLN A 220 15.01 -2.77 -2.23
N GLU A 221 14.05 -3.65 -1.94
CA GLU A 221 13.86 -4.24 -0.61
C GLU A 221 15.13 -4.97 -0.14
N GLU A 222 15.69 -5.83 -1.01
CA GLU A 222 16.93 -6.56 -0.69
C GLU A 222 18.11 -5.59 -0.47
N ARG A 223 18.25 -4.57 -1.32
CA ARG A 223 19.30 -3.54 -1.19
C ARG A 223 19.19 -2.78 0.12
N LEU A 224 17.98 -2.34 0.51
CA LEU A 224 17.74 -1.65 1.77
C LEU A 224 18.01 -2.56 2.96
N ALA A 225 17.53 -3.81 2.93
CA ALA A 225 17.78 -4.78 4.00
C ALA A 225 19.28 -5.04 4.21
N GLN A 226 20.07 -5.12 3.13
CA GLN A 226 21.52 -5.28 3.20
C GLN A 226 22.23 -4.02 3.72
N ALA A 227 21.84 -2.83 3.22
CA ALA A 227 22.45 -1.57 3.61
C ALA A 227 22.21 -1.25 5.09
N LEU A 228 21.03 -1.62 5.61
CA LEU A 228 20.59 -1.30 6.96
C LEU A 228 20.85 -2.42 7.97
N GLU A 229 21.61 -3.48 7.60
CA GLU A 229 21.95 -4.56 8.50
C GLU A 229 22.76 -4.05 9.70
N GLY A 230 22.17 -4.07 10.89
CA GLY A 230 22.80 -3.60 12.13
C GLY A 230 22.73 -2.08 12.36
N ALA A 231 22.07 -1.33 11.50
CA ALA A 231 21.78 0.09 11.73
C ALA A 231 20.81 0.29 12.91
N GLU A 232 20.79 1.50 13.48
CA GLU A 232 19.79 1.89 14.47
C GLU A 232 18.41 1.92 13.82
N THR A 233 17.35 1.68 14.61
CA THR A 233 15.96 1.70 14.10
C THR A 233 15.20 2.88 14.71
N PRO A 234 15.25 4.09 14.10
CA PRO A 234 14.57 5.26 14.62
C PRO A 234 13.03 5.09 14.60
N SER A 235 12.38 5.63 15.62
CA SER A 235 10.92 5.66 15.67
C SER A 235 10.35 6.77 14.80
N VAL A 236 9.33 6.43 14.01
CA VAL A 236 8.70 7.31 13.03
C VAL A 236 7.22 7.45 13.32
N TYR A 237 6.76 8.68 13.51
CA TYR A 237 5.35 9.01 13.52
C TYR A 237 4.93 9.50 12.13
N LEU A 238 4.08 8.74 11.44
CA LEU A 238 3.51 9.15 10.17
C LEU A 238 2.22 9.92 10.42
N ALA A 239 2.18 11.17 9.99
CA ALA A 239 1.04 12.06 10.12
C ALA A 239 0.24 12.11 8.81
N GLY A 240 -1.05 11.84 8.87
CA GLY A 240 -1.93 11.62 7.71
C GLY A 240 -2.30 12.88 6.94
N ASN A 241 -2.95 12.70 5.79
CA ASN A 241 -3.17 13.75 4.79
C ASN A 241 -4.02 14.93 5.30
N SER A 242 -5.13 14.66 5.98
CA SER A 242 -6.12 15.68 6.34
C SER A 242 -5.97 16.23 7.75
N ASP A 243 -5.29 15.50 8.64
CA ASP A 243 -5.14 15.83 10.05
C ASP A 243 -3.84 15.23 10.59
N PHE A 244 -3.05 16.06 11.27
CA PHE A 244 -1.82 15.64 11.95
C PHE A 244 -2.05 14.48 12.95
N LEU A 245 -3.20 14.44 13.61
CA LEU A 245 -3.56 13.40 14.58
C LEU A 245 -4.15 12.14 13.94
N SER A 246 -4.22 12.07 12.61
CA SER A 246 -4.49 10.83 11.89
C SER A 246 -3.17 10.12 11.58
N THR A 247 -3.07 8.83 11.90
CA THR A 247 -1.84 8.05 11.67
C THR A 247 -2.15 6.66 11.16
N ALA A 248 -1.19 6.07 10.46
CA ALA A 248 -1.31 4.71 9.92
C ALA A 248 -1.09 3.66 11.01
N GLY A 249 -2.05 2.74 11.17
CA GLY A 249 -1.87 1.52 11.98
C GLY A 249 -0.87 0.55 11.34
N ASP A 250 -0.52 -0.52 12.08
CA ASP A 250 0.54 -1.46 11.65
C ASP A 250 0.15 -2.37 10.47
N ALA A 251 -1.13 -2.44 10.13
CA ALA A 251 -1.64 -3.21 8.99
C ALA A 251 -1.71 -2.41 7.68
N MET A 252 -1.13 -1.21 7.65
CA MET A 252 -1.18 -0.34 6.48
C MET A 252 0.14 -0.37 5.69
N TYR A 253 0.03 -0.10 4.40
CA TYR A 253 1.14 0.09 3.47
C TYR A 253 2.25 1.01 4.03
N GLN A 254 1.87 2.10 4.69
CA GLN A 254 2.81 3.06 5.26
C GLN A 254 3.66 2.47 6.40
N ALA A 255 3.14 1.48 7.14
CA ALA A 255 3.91 0.79 8.16
C ALA A 255 4.98 -0.11 7.52
N ASP A 256 4.66 -0.76 6.39
CA ASP A 256 5.62 -1.51 5.59
C ASP A 256 6.70 -0.59 5.01
N MET A 257 6.32 0.57 4.48
CA MET A 257 7.24 1.58 3.99
C MET A 257 8.25 2.02 5.07
N ILE A 258 7.77 2.32 6.29
CA ILE A 258 8.64 2.70 7.42
C ILE A 258 9.59 1.56 7.78
N ARG A 259 9.10 0.32 7.82
CA ARG A 259 9.90 -0.87 8.16
C ARG A 259 10.98 -1.15 7.12
N MET A 260 10.65 -1.09 5.84
CA MET A 260 11.62 -1.24 4.75
C MET A 260 12.69 -0.15 4.77
N ALA A 261 12.33 1.06 5.18
CA ALA A 261 13.26 2.17 5.36
C ALA A 261 14.12 2.05 6.64
N GLY A 262 14.04 0.96 7.41
CA GLY A 262 14.80 0.74 8.64
C GLY A 262 14.26 1.48 9.86
N GLY A 263 13.04 2.02 9.81
CA GLY A 263 12.38 2.65 10.95
C GLY A 263 11.41 1.73 11.69
N VAL A 264 10.89 2.22 12.80
CA VAL A 264 9.81 1.60 13.57
C VAL A 264 8.61 2.55 13.60
N ASN A 265 7.44 2.07 13.17
CA ASN A 265 6.21 2.84 13.26
C ASN A 265 5.85 3.12 14.73
N ALA A 266 5.81 4.39 15.14
CA ALA A 266 5.43 4.79 16.51
C ALA A 266 4.02 4.31 16.87
N ALA A 267 3.13 4.14 15.88
CA ALA A 267 1.78 3.66 16.03
C ALA A 267 1.63 2.13 15.86
N ALA A 268 2.72 1.34 15.83
CA ALA A 268 2.71 -0.13 15.63
C ALA A 268 1.82 -0.91 16.63
N GLY A 269 1.48 -0.31 17.79
CA GLY A 269 0.51 -0.91 18.73
C GLY A 269 -0.95 -0.85 18.27
N ILE A 270 -1.26 -0.15 17.17
CA ILE A 270 -2.61 0.00 16.64
C ILE A 270 -2.77 -1.00 15.48
N THR A 271 -3.47 -2.11 15.74
CA THR A 271 -3.61 -3.23 14.80
C THR A 271 -5.04 -3.54 14.40
N ASP A 272 -6.02 -2.82 14.95
CA ASP A 272 -7.46 -3.07 14.79
C ASP A 272 -8.14 -2.11 13.80
N THR A 273 -7.39 -1.18 13.26
CA THR A 273 -7.88 -0.23 12.24
C THR A 273 -6.74 0.16 11.31
N TYR A 274 -7.09 0.57 10.09
CA TYR A 274 -6.14 1.13 9.14
C TYR A 274 -5.68 2.52 9.59
N TRP A 275 -6.55 3.53 9.44
CA TRP A 275 -6.28 4.88 9.94
C TRP A 275 -6.81 5.05 11.36
N ALA A 276 -5.97 5.51 12.26
CA ALA A 276 -6.30 5.78 13.65
C ALA A 276 -6.26 7.29 13.93
N THR A 277 -7.18 7.75 14.77
CA THR A 277 -7.09 9.10 15.34
C THR A 277 -6.47 9.01 16.72
N VAL A 278 -5.39 9.75 16.94
CA VAL A 278 -4.64 9.81 18.20
C VAL A 278 -4.75 11.20 18.84
N SER A 279 -4.14 11.40 19.99
CA SER A 279 -4.06 12.72 20.63
C SER A 279 -2.63 13.24 20.65
N TYR A 280 -2.44 14.54 20.88
CA TYR A 280 -1.11 15.12 21.08
C TYR A 280 -0.37 14.46 22.26
N GLU A 281 -1.08 14.14 23.34
CA GLU A 281 -0.51 13.43 24.48
C GLU A 281 0.01 12.05 24.10
N GLN A 282 -0.67 11.38 23.17
CA GLN A 282 -0.21 10.08 22.68
C GLN A 282 1.04 10.23 21.82
N VAL A 283 1.11 11.22 20.92
CA VAL A 283 2.29 11.53 20.12
C VAL A 283 3.48 11.88 21.02
N LEU A 284 3.28 12.72 22.03
CA LEU A 284 4.29 13.06 23.02
C LEU A 284 4.73 11.87 23.88
N ALA A 285 3.83 10.93 24.15
CA ALA A 285 4.16 9.70 24.89
C ALA A 285 5.00 8.71 24.06
N TRP A 286 4.79 8.68 22.74
CA TRP A 286 5.65 7.92 21.82
C TRP A 286 7.01 8.58 21.63
N ASP A 287 7.06 9.91 21.70
CA ASP A 287 8.25 10.76 21.54
C ASP A 287 9.12 10.33 20.34
N PRO A 288 8.57 10.37 19.12
CA PRO A 288 9.20 9.83 17.94
C PRO A 288 10.50 10.56 17.59
N ASP A 289 11.46 9.82 16.97
CA ASP A 289 12.70 10.38 16.45
C ASP A 289 12.46 11.25 15.21
N TYR A 290 11.49 10.84 14.39
CA TYR A 290 11.05 11.54 13.19
C TYR A 290 9.53 11.68 13.14
N ILE A 291 9.08 12.81 12.60
CA ILE A 291 7.69 13.02 12.16
C ILE A 291 7.72 13.12 10.64
N VAL A 292 6.97 12.24 9.98
CA VAL A 292 6.89 12.16 8.51
C VAL A 292 5.46 12.51 8.11
N LEU A 293 5.29 13.59 7.36
CA LEU A 293 4.00 14.01 6.84
C LEU A 293 3.69 13.21 5.57
N ALA A 294 2.46 12.78 5.42
CA ALA A 294 1.97 12.19 4.18
C ALA A 294 2.19 13.15 2.99
N SER A 295 2.38 12.59 1.80
CA SER A 295 2.68 13.35 0.59
C SER A 295 1.65 14.44 0.29
N ASP A 296 0.36 14.15 0.50
CA ASP A 296 -0.79 15.03 0.26
C ASP A 296 -1.27 15.73 1.55
N ALA A 297 -0.40 15.93 2.55
CA ALA A 297 -0.78 16.57 3.80
C ALA A 297 -1.31 17.99 3.55
N SER A 298 -2.46 18.32 4.15
CA SER A 298 -3.12 19.63 4.03
C SER A 298 -2.51 20.71 4.93
N TYR A 299 -1.44 20.39 5.64
CA TYR A 299 -0.64 21.22 6.54
C TYR A 299 0.84 21.00 6.23
N THR A 300 1.70 21.87 6.71
CA THR A 300 3.11 21.94 6.33
C THR A 300 4.03 21.48 7.45
N VAL A 301 5.29 21.19 7.10
CA VAL A 301 6.38 20.95 8.05
C VAL A 301 6.51 22.13 9.03
N ASP A 302 6.40 23.37 8.55
CA ASP A 302 6.46 24.56 9.39
C ASP A 302 5.29 24.64 10.38
N ASP A 303 4.09 24.23 10.01
CA ASP A 303 2.94 24.18 10.92
C ASP A 303 3.22 23.22 12.08
N VAL A 304 3.81 22.06 11.81
CA VAL A 304 4.16 21.05 12.82
C VAL A 304 5.32 21.54 13.71
N LEU A 305 6.38 22.10 13.12
CA LEU A 305 7.53 22.61 13.89
C LEU A 305 7.16 23.76 14.82
N ASN A 306 6.14 24.54 14.50
CA ASN A 306 5.68 25.67 15.28
C ASN A 306 4.44 25.37 16.15
N ASP A 307 3.94 24.14 16.20
CA ASP A 307 2.78 23.77 17.02
C ASP A 307 3.18 23.70 18.51
N PRO A 308 2.63 24.58 19.37
CA PRO A 308 2.95 24.58 20.79
C PRO A 308 2.50 23.28 21.51
N SER A 309 1.58 22.51 20.93
CA SER A 309 1.12 21.23 21.47
C SER A 309 2.19 20.13 21.34
N LEU A 310 3.18 20.32 20.45
CA LEU A 310 4.31 19.42 20.23
C LEU A 310 5.60 19.90 20.92
N ALA A 311 5.52 20.94 21.72
CA ALA A 311 6.67 21.40 22.50
C ALA A 311 7.18 20.28 23.42
N GLY A 312 8.46 19.92 23.28
CA GLY A 312 9.08 18.80 23.99
C GLY A 312 9.01 17.45 23.25
N CYS A 313 8.47 17.40 22.03
CA CYS A 313 8.60 16.25 21.14
C CYS A 313 9.99 16.23 20.53
N LYS A 314 10.70 15.11 20.64
CA LYS A 314 12.08 14.93 20.17
C LYS A 314 12.26 15.29 18.70
N ALA A 315 11.36 14.84 17.83
CA ALA A 315 11.42 15.15 16.40
C ALA A 315 11.32 16.65 16.13
N VAL A 316 10.46 17.38 16.85
CA VAL A 316 10.29 18.83 16.72
C VAL A 316 11.50 19.59 17.26
N GLU A 317 12.03 19.19 18.43
CA GLU A 317 13.23 19.82 19.02
C GLU A 317 14.46 19.66 18.15
N ASN A 318 14.60 18.53 17.46
CA ASN A 318 15.71 18.22 16.56
C ASN A 318 15.50 18.74 15.13
N GLY A 319 14.31 19.22 14.76
CA GLY A 319 13.97 19.58 13.39
C GLY A 319 13.82 18.38 12.46
N SER A 320 13.57 17.18 13.01
CA SER A 320 13.38 15.91 12.28
C SER A 320 11.93 15.75 11.82
N VAL A 321 11.39 16.77 11.16
CA VAL A 321 10.04 16.79 10.58
C VAL A 321 10.20 16.94 9.08
N VAL A 322 9.69 15.96 8.31
CA VAL A 322 9.82 15.93 6.84
C VAL A 322 8.49 15.59 6.21
N GLN A 323 8.34 15.90 4.93
CA GLN A 323 7.17 15.52 4.14
C GLN A 323 7.60 14.58 3.01
N ILE A 324 6.82 13.51 2.79
CA ILE A 324 7.04 12.59 1.66
C ILE A 324 6.82 13.35 0.35
N PRO A 325 7.72 13.23 -0.63
CA PRO A 325 7.49 13.80 -1.96
C PRO A 325 6.20 13.27 -2.61
N GLY A 326 5.44 14.15 -3.25
CA GLY A 326 4.17 13.83 -3.90
C GLY A 326 3.97 14.51 -5.25
N ASP A 327 5.02 15.17 -5.78
CA ASP A 327 4.96 15.99 -6.99
C ASP A 327 4.84 15.19 -8.29
N ALA A 328 5.10 13.90 -8.28
CA ALA A 328 4.80 12.96 -9.36
C ALA A 328 3.66 12.02 -8.95
N GLU A 329 3.84 11.32 -7.86
CA GLU A 329 2.87 10.36 -7.30
C GLU A 329 3.04 10.28 -5.78
N ALA A 330 1.99 9.93 -5.06
CA ALA A 330 2.02 9.78 -3.61
C ALA A 330 2.77 8.49 -3.21
N TRP A 331 4.05 8.59 -2.83
CA TRP A 331 4.87 7.42 -2.51
C TRP A 331 4.47 6.72 -1.20
N ASP A 332 3.63 7.34 -0.40
CA ASP A 332 3.00 6.73 0.78
C ASP A 332 1.67 6.03 0.45
N SER A 333 1.39 5.78 -0.82
CA SER A 333 0.24 5.03 -1.31
C SER A 333 0.70 3.73 -1.98
N PRO A 334 -0.14 2.68 -1.99
CA PRO A 334 0.19 1.41 -2.65
C PRO A 334 0.06 1.52 -4.18
N VAL A 335 0.89 2.37 -4.76
CA VAL A 335 1.04 2.59 -6.20
C VAL A 335 2.35 1.96 -6.69
N PRO A 336 2.55 1.75 -7.99
CA PRO A 336 3.80 1.16 -8.50
C PRO A 336 5.07 1.86 -8.01
N SER A 337 5.04 3.20 -7.91
CA SER A 337 6.16 3.99 -7.40
C SER A 337 6.27 4.02 -5.87
N GLY A 338 5.39 3.36 -5.15
CA GLY A 338 5.37 3.40 -3.69
C GLY A 338 6.65 2.88 -3.03
N ILE A 339 7.37 1.92 -3.66
CA ILE A 339 8.69 1.46 -3.18
C ILE A 339 9.70 2.62 -3.06
N LEU A 340 9.54 3.68 -3.86
CA LEU A 340 10.39 4.87 -3.79
C LEU A 340 10.21 5.63 -2.48
N GLY A 341 9.04 5.52 -1.84
CA GLY A 341 8.81 6.04 -0.49
C GLY A 341 9.74 5.42 0.54
N SER A 342 9.95 4.09 0.47
CA SER A 342 10.92 3.39 1.32
C SER A 342 12.35 3.78 1.01
N VAL A 343 12.73 3.91 -0.27
CA VAL A 343 14.05 4.32 -0.71
C VAL A 343 14.38 5.75 -0.27
N TRP A 344 13.44 6.68 -0.46
CA TRP A 344 13.58 8.06 -0.01
C TRP A 344 13.65 8.16 1.52
N LEU A 345 12.73 7.48 2.23
CA LEU A 345 12.69 7.53 3.68
C LEU A 345 13.95 6.92 4.29
N ALA A 346 14.49 5.85 3.73
CA ALA A 346 15.78 5.29 4.16
C ALA A 346 16.91 6.32 4.06
N SER A 347 16.94 7.14 3.00
CA SER A 347 17.95 8.19 2.87
C SER A 347 17.80 9.35 3.88
N VAL A 348 16.58 9.53 4.41
CA VAL A 348 16.30 10.49 5.49
C VAL A 348 16.69 9.93 6.85
N LEU A 349 16.33 8.67 7.13
CA LEU A 349 16.58 8.02 8.42
C LEU A 349 18.04 7.60 8.59
N HIS A 350 18.70 7.20 7.50
CA HIS A 350 20.03 6.57 7.47
C HIS A 350 20.92 7.19 6.38
N PRO A 351 21.26 8.49 6.45
CA PRO A 351 21.96 9.19 5.37
C PRO A 351 23.41 8.71 5.14
N GLU A 352 24.00 7.99 6.10
CA GLU A 352 25.33 7.41 5.95
C GLU A 352 25.28 6.07 5.18
N GLU A 353 24.30 5.23 5.45
CA GLU A 353 24.08 3.93 4.82
C GLU A 353 23.33 4.03 3.49
N CYS A 354 22.42 5.00 3.38
CA CYS A 354 21.56 5.25 2.22
C CYS A 354 21.67 6.71 1.77
N PRO A 355 22.77 7.12 1.06
CA PRO A 355 22.96 8.49 0.65
C PRO A 355 21.84 9.00 -0.26
N ALA A 356 21.42 10.26 -0.08
CA ALA A 356 20.35 10.87 -0.88
C ALA A 356 20.63 10.87 -2.40
N GLU A 357 21.91 10.96 -2.82
CA GLU A 357 22.30 10.88 -4.22
C GLU A 357 22.01 9.49 -4.83
N GLU A 358 22.18 8.41 -4.05
CA GLU A 358 21.87 7.06 -4.49
C GLU A 358 20.36 6.85 -4.55
N ALA A 359 19.60 7.35 -3.56
CA ALA A 359 18.14 7.33 -3.58
C ALA A 359 17.60 8.05 -4.81
N GLN A 360 18.13 9.23 -5.14
CA GLN A 360 17.74 9.98 -6.34
C GLN A 360 18.04 9.23 -7.63
N ALA A 361 19.16 8.50 -7.69
CA ALA A 361 19.49 7.69 -8.86
C ALA A 361 18.46 6.55 -9.07
N VAL A 362 18.06 5.87 -7.98
CA VAL A 362 17.02 4.82 -8.01
C VAL A 362 15.67 5.40 -8.43
N ILE A 363 15.29 6.57 -7.91
CA ILE A 363 14.05 7.26 -8.27
C ILE A 363 14.02 7.58 -9.77
N ASN A 364 15.12 8.09 -10.31
CA ASN A 364 15.23 8.38 -11.74
C ASN A 364 15.15 7.11 -12.59
N GLU A 365 15.88 6.05 -12.22
CA GLU A 365 15.84 4.76 -12.92
C GLU A 365 14.41 4.20 -13.00
N PHE A 366 13.66 4.28 -11.90
CA PHE A 366 12.28 3.83 -11.85
C PHE A 366 11.40 4.58 -12.84
N TYR A 367 11.37 5.92 -12.74
CA TYR A 367 10.49 6.72 -13.59
C TYR A 367 10.90 6.69 -15.06
N GLU A 368 12.20 6.62 -15.38
CA GLU A 368 12.68 6.45 -16.76
C GLU A 368 12.26 5.09 -17.33
N THR A 369 12.31 4.02 -16.50
CA THR A 369 12.00 2.66 -16.94
C THR A 369 10.51 2.43 -17.13
N PHE A 370 9.69 2.85 -16.18
CA PHE A 370 8.27 2.49 -16.14
C PHE A 370 7.34 3.59 -16.62
N TYR A 371 7.77 4.86 -16.60
CA TYR A 371 6.92 6.02 -16.92
C TYR A 371 7.51 6.93 -17.99
N GLY A 372 8.73 6.69 -18.47
CA GLY A 372 9.32 7.36 -19.62
C GLY A 372 9.77 8.79 -19.37
N PHE A 373 9.97 9.23 -18.13
CA PHE A 373 10.50 10.56 -17.82
C PHE A 373 11.54 10.53 -16.71
N THR A 374 12.46 11.51 -16.70
CA THR A 374 13.40 11.72 -15.60
C THR A 374 12.71 12.49 -14.48
N TYR A 375 12.77 11.96 -13.25
CA TYR A 375 12.21 12.65 -12.09
C TYR A 375 13.08 13.84 -11.70
N SER A 376 12.45 14.99 -11.46
CA SER A 376 13.06 16.16 -10.84
C SER A 376 12.09 16.72 -9.82
N GLU A 377 12.53 16.94 -8.60
CA GLU A 377 11.75 17.69 -7.63
C GLU A 377 11.54 19.11 -8.16
N ASN A 378 10.30 19.63 -8.07
CA ASN A 378 9.94 20.98 -8.49
C ASN A 378 10.22 22.02 -7.40
#